data_039e85240fb791c5bb2e5607f3e4c679
#
_entry.id   039e85240fb791c5bb2e5607f3e4c679
#
_cell.length_a   1.000
_cell.length_b   1.000
_cell.length_c   1.000
_cell.angle_alpha   90.00
_cell.angle_beta   90.00
_cell.angle_gamma   90.00
#
_symmetry.space_group_name_H-M   'P 1'
#
loop_
_entity.id
_entity.type
_entity.pdbx_description
1 polymer ?
#
loop_
_entity_poly.entity_id
_entity_poly.type
_entity_poly.pdbx_seq_one_letter_code
_entity_poly.pdbx_strand_id
1 'polypeptide(L)'
;MNFNFIAIAAASILPLIIGFVWYNPKVFGTPWMKAADMNEDKIKGGNMLLIFGLTILFSVFLSLGLYTIVIHQSHIYSTLMNEPALKDPNSELSIWLKDFMIKYGQNFRTFKHGTLHGLIGSVLVALPIISINALFERKSFKYILIN
;
A
#
# COMPACT_ATOMS: atom_id res chain seq x y z
N MET A 1 -19.26 -4.20 6.15
CA MET A 1 -17.79 -4.19 6.43
C MET A 1 -17.42 -2.79 6.89
N ASN A 2 -16.75 -2.65 8.04
CA ASN A 2 -16.38 -1.33 8.54
C ASN A 2 -14.93 -1.04 8.16
N PHE A 3 -14.69 0.03 7.39
CA PHE A 3 -13.36 0.54 7.12
C PHE A 3 -12.76 1.17 8.37
N ASN A 4 -11.54 0.82 8.72
CA ASN A 4 -10.81 1.50 9.76
C ASN A 4 -10.06 2.71 9.15
N PHE A 5 -10.73 3.86 9.06
CA PHE A 5 -10.17 5.08 8.48
C PHE A 5 -8.94 5.60 9.23
N ILE A 6 -8.85 5.35 10.55
CA ILE A 6 -7.66 5.72 11.34
C ILE A 6 -6.46 4.89 10.89
N ALA A 7 -6.65 3.58 10.68
CA ALA A 7 -5.57 2.72 10.19
C ALA A 7 -5.13 3.11 8.76
N ILE A 8 -6.08 3.46 7.89
CA ILE A 8 -5.79 3.94 6.53
C ILE A 8 -5.00 5.24 6.58
N ALA A 9 -5.43 6.22 7.39
CA ALA A 9 -4.73 7.48 7.55
C ALA A 9 -3.31 7.28 8.10
N ALA A 10 -3.15 6.45 9.14
CA ALA A 10 -1.84 6.12 9.69
C ALA A 10 -0.94 5.44 8.65
N ALA A 11 -1.46 4.45 7.91
CA ALA A 11 -0.71 3.77 6.85
C ALA A 11 -0.29 4.73 5.72
N SER A 12 -1.09 5.74 5.41
CA SER A 12 -0.80 6.72 4.36
C SER A 12 0.34 7.69 4.71
N ILE A 13 0.64 7.87 5.99
CA ILE A 13 1.74 8.71 6.45
C ILE A 13 3.06 7.92 6.51
N LEU A 14 3.02 6.61 6.71
CA LEU A 14 4.21 5.77 6.86
C LEU A 14 5.23 5.91 5.74
N PRO A 15 4.86 5.97 4.44
CA PRO A 15 5.83 6.13 3.35
C PRO A 15 6.68 7.40 3.48
N LEU A 16 6.11 8.51 3.97
CA LEU A 16 6.88 9.74 4.21
C LEU A 16 7.87 9.57 5.36
N ILE A 17 7.44 8.96 6.46
CA ILE A 17 8.30 8.73 7.64
C ILE A 17 9.45 7.79 7.26
N ILE A 18 9.14 6.68 6.60
CA ILE A 18 10.15 5.71 6.16
C ILE A 18 11.05 6.35 5.11
N GLY A 19 10.49 7.08 4.15
CA GLY A 19 11.25 7.79 3.11
C GLY A 19 12.22 8.81 3.68
N PHE A 20 11.81 9.56 4.71
CA PHE A 20 12.70 10.49 5.40
C PHE A 20 13.93 9.81 6.00
N VAL A 21 13.76 8.63 6.58
CA VAL A 21 14.87 7.82 7.12
C VAL A 21 15.68 7.20 6.00
N TRP A 22 15.02 6.56 5.03
CA TRP A 22 15.64 5.79 3.95
C TRP A 22 16.48 6.65 3.03
N TYR A 23 15.94 7.80 2.60
CA TYR A 23 16.62 8.74 1.72
C TYR A 23 17.49 9.78 2.46
N ASN A 24 17.74 9.57 3.75
CA ASN A 24 18.72 10.38 4.47
C ASN A 24 20.12 10.19 3.83
N PRO A 25 20.93 11.25 3.66
CA PRO A 25 22.30 11.15 3.10
C PRO A 25 23.20 10.13 3.80
N LYS A 26 22.99 9.91 5.11
CA LYS A 26 23.74 8.93 5.91
C LYS A 26 23.28 7.48 5.73
N VAL A 27 22.15 7.25 5.05
CA VAL A 27 21.59 5.92 4.79
C VAL A 27 21.70 5.63 3.29
N PHE A 28 20.68 5.85 2.51
CA PHE A 28 20.67 5.60 1.07
C PHE A 28 20.52 6.86 0.22
N GLY A 29 20.35 8.05 0.82
CA GLY A 29 20.10 9.30 0.09
C GLY A 29 21.23 9.65 -0.89
N THR A 30 22.48 9.62 -0.47
CA THR A 30 23.61 9.93 -1.35
C THR A 30 23.74 8.93 -2.52
N PRO A 31 23.75 7.59 -2.30
CA PRO A 31 23.75 6.64 -3.39
C PRO A 31 22.50 6.71 -4.28
N TRP A 32 21.34 7.06 -3.73
CA TRP A 32 20.11 7.27 -4.50
C TRP A 32 20.22 8.50 -5.41
N MET A 33 20.67 9.65 -4.90
CA MET A 33 20.86 10.85 -5.70
C MET A 33 21.75 10.58 -6.92
N LYS A 34 22.85 9.85 -6.71
CA LYS A 34 23.76 9.47 -7.80
C LYS A 34 23.08 8.52 -8.82
N ALA A 35 22.33 7.55 -8.35
CA ALA A 35 21.66 6.58 -9.23
C ALA A 35 20.45 7.18 -9.98
N ALA A 36 19.81 8.17 -9.38
CA ALA A 36 18.65 8.89 -9.94
C ALA A 36 19.02 10.10 -10.79
N ASP A 37 20.32 10.42 -10.95
CA ASP A 37 20.81 11.65 -11.60
C ASP A 37 20.25 12.93 -10.95
N MET A 38 20.10 12.90 -9.62
CA MET A 38 19.67 14.04 -8.82
C MET A 38 20.87 14.81 -8.29
N ASN A 39 20.73 16.12 -8.23
CA ASN A 39 21.69 17.03 -7.59
C ASN A 39 20.95 18.03 -6.70
N GLU A 40 21.70 18.82 -5.94
CA GLU A 40 21.13 19.79 -5.01
C GLU A 40 20.25 20.84 -5.71
N ASP A 41 20.61 21.28 -6.90
CA ASP A 41 19.84 22.28 -7.66
C ASP A 41 18.48 21.74 -8.09
N LYS A 42 18.42 20.48 -8.56
CA LYS A 42 17.17 19.81 -8.87
C LYS A 42 16.28 19.62 -7.64
N ILE A 43 16.88 19.32 -6.48
CA ILE A 43 16.15 19.19 -5.23
C ILE A 43 15.59 20.54 -4.78
N LYS A 44 16.40 21.59 -4.79
CA LYS A 44 16.00 22.96 -4.41
C LYS A 44 14.95 23.54 -5.36
N GLY A 45 14.98 23.18 -6.65
CA GLY A 45 14.00 23.60 -7.64
C GLY A 45 12.64 22.91 -7.54
N GLY A 46 12.50 21.85 -6.74
CA GLY A 46 11.27 21.13 -6.56
C GLY A 46 10.26 21.85 -5.68
N ASN A 47 8.97 21.83 -6.07
CA ASN A 47 7.90 22.27 -5.18
C ASN A 47 7.61 21.19 -4.13
N MET A 48 8.28 21.29 -2.98
CA MET A 48 8.19 20.27 -1.92
C MET A 48 6.78 20.13 -1.35
N LEU A 49 5.99 21.21 -1.28
CA LEU A 49 4.61 21.12 -0.80
C LEU A 49 3.75 20.27 -1.74
N LEU A 50 3.90 20.47 -3.05
CA LEU A 50 3.21 19.67 -4.07
C LEU A 50 3.66 18.20 -4.02
N ILE A 51 4.97 17.96 -3.93
CA ILE A 51 5.55 16.61 -3.89
C ILE A 51 5.01 15.84 -2.67
N PHE A 52 5.09 16.41 -1.48
CA PHE A 52 4.60 15.75 -0.27
C PHE A 52 3.08 15.61 -0.26
N GLY A 53 2.34 16.62 -0.76
CA GLY A 53 0.88 16.54 -0.88
C GLY A 53 0.44 15.40 -1.80
N LEU A 54 1.05 15.28 -2.99
CA LEU A 54 0.77 14.17 -3.92
C LEU A 54 1.24 12.82 -3.35
N THR A 55 2.35 12.79 -2.63
CA THR A 55 2.81 11.56 -1.98
C THR A 55 1.78 11.05 -0.97
N ILE A 56 1.23 11.94 -0.13
CA ILE A 56 0.16 11.57 0.82
C ILE A 56 -1.08 11.08 0.06
N LEU A 57 -1.51 11.79 -0.98
CA LEU A 57 -2.69 11.42 -1.79
C LEU A 57 -2.52 10.00 -2.38
N PHE A 58 -1.40 9.75 -3.04
CA PHE A 58 -1.13 8.43 -3.61
C PHE A 58 -0.92 7.35 -2.55
N SER A 59 -0.39 7.70 -1.37
CA SER A 59 -0.30 6.78 -0.24
C SER A 59 -1.68 6.41 0.32
N VAL A 60 -2.67 7.30 0.27
CA VAL A 60 -4.07 6.97 0.58
C VAL A 60 -4.60 5.93 -0.42
N PHE A 61 -4.39 6.16 -1.73
CA PHE A 61 -4.82 5.19 -2.75
C PHE A 61 -4.15 3.83 -2.59
N LEU A 62 -2.85 3.82 -2.31
CA LEU A 62 -2.10 2.60 -2.02
C LEU A 62 -2.67 1.88 -0.79
N SER A 63 -2.94 2.61 0.30
CA SER A 63 -3.49 2.04 1.53
C SER A 63 -4.88 1.46 1.33
N LEU A 64 -5.74 2.10 0.53
CA LEU A 64 -7.04 1.58 0.15
C LEU A 64 -6.93 0.32 -0.71
N GLY A 65 -6.02 0.29 -1.67
CA GLY A 65 -5.75 -0.88 -2.50
C GLY A 65 -5.22 -2.06 -1.66
N LEU A 66 -4.24 -1.81 -0.79
CA LEU A 66 -3.70 -2.83 0.11
C LEU A 66 -4.73 -3.35 1.10
N TYR A 67 -5.66 -2.51 1.57
CA TYR A 67 -6.74 -2.95 2.44
C TYR A 67 -7.52 -4.11 1.82
N THR A 68 -7.86 -4.04 0.55
CA THR A 68 -8.62 -5.10 -0.13
C THR A 68 -7.83 -6.39 -0.27
N ILE A 69 -6.50 -6.32 -0.38
CA ILE A 69 -5.61 -7.47 -0.52
C ILE A 69 -5.33 -8.13 0.84
N VAL A 70 -5.08 -7.32 1.87
CA VAL A 70 -4.66 -7.80 3.20
C VAL A 70 -5.85 -8.31 4.03
N ILE A 71 -7.02 -7.69 3.88
CA ILE A 71 -8.23 -8.04 4.64
C ILE A 71 -9.04 -9.07 3.84
N HIS A 72 -8.77 -10.34 4.06
CA HIS A 72 -9.39 -11.45 3.31
C HIS A 72 -10.91 -11.46 3.37
N GLN A 73 -11.48 -10.99 4.47
CA GLN A 73 -12.93 -10.88 4.63
C GLN A 73 -13.58 -9.94 3.61
N SER A 74 -12.83 -9.00 3.04
CA SER A 74 -13.32 -8.10 1.99
C SER A 74 -13.75 -8.85 0.74
N HIS A 75 -13.09 -9.97 0.42
CA HIS A 75 -13.39 -10.76 -0.76
C HIS A 75 -14.74 -11.48 -0.64
N ILE A 76 -15.12 -11.92 0.56
CA ILE A 76 -16.45 -12.53 0.80
C ILE A 76 -17.55 -11.49 0.55
N TYR A 77 -17.40 -10.29 1.09
CA TYR A 77 -18.35 -9.20 0.85
C TYR A 77 -18.41 -8.81 -0.63
N SER A 78 -17.26 -8.74 -1.32
CA SER A 78 -17.24 -8.38 -2.75
C SER A 78 -17.88 -9.46 -3.63
N THR A 79 -17.67 -10.74 -3.30
CA THR A 79 -18.28 -11.87 -4.02
C THR A 79 -19.81 -11.87 -3.90
N LEU A 80 -20.33 -11.50 -2.73
CA LEU A 80 -21.75 -11.52 -2.43
C LEU A 80 -22.46 -10.17 -2.65
N MET A 81 -21.75 -9.14 -3.13
CA MET A 81 -22.23 -7.75 -3.13
C MET A 81 -23.56 -7.55 -3.87
N ASN A 82 -23.83 -8.33 -4.92
CA ASN A 82 -25.03 -8.21 -5.74
C ASN A 82 -26.09 -9.26 -5.45
N GLU A 83 -25.90 -10.08 -4.40
CA GLU A 83 -26.88 -11.12 -4.03
C GLU A 83 -28.14 -10.49 -3.45
N PRO A 84 -29.31 -10.67 -4.08
CA PRO A 84 -30.56 -10.08 -3.59
C PRO A 84 -30.91 -10.51 -2.16
N ALA A 85 -30.54 -11.73 -1.78
CA ALA A 85 -30.79 -12.29 -0.45
C ALA A 85 -30.13 -11.47 0.67
N LEU A 86 -29.04 -10.72 0.41
CA LEU A 86 -28.41 -9.86 1.42
C LEU A 86 -29.27 -8.64 1.80
N LYS A 87 -30.29 -8.32 1.03
CA LYS A 87 -31.24 -7.24 1.37
C LYS A 87 -32.21 -7.65 2.48
N ASP A 88 -32.43 -8.95 2.67
CA ASP A 88 -33.21 -9.49 3.75
C ASP A 88 -32.31 -10.00 4.87
N PRO A 89 -32.32 -9.36 6.06
CA PRO A 89 -31.49 -9.79 7.21
C PRO A 89 -31.83 -11.20 7.72
N ASN A 90 -33.05 -11.71 7.41
CA ASN A 90 -33.54 -13.03 7.84
C ASN A 90 -33.28 -14.11 6.78
N SER A 91 -32.75 -13.78 5.64
CA SER A 91 -32.35 -14.77 4.62
C SER A 91 -31.29 -15.71 5.14
N GLU A 92 -31.30 -16.94 4.65
CA GLU A 92 -30.25 -17.93 4.98
C GLU A 92 -28.83 -17.40 4.70
N LEU A 93 -28.63 -16.70 3.58
CA LEU A 93 -27.35 -16.11 3.22
C LEU A 93 -26.91 -15.02 4.19
N SER A 94 -27.82 -14.14 4.62
CA SER A 94 -27.52 -13.07 5.59
C SER A 94 -27.15 -13.63 6.96
N ILE A 95 -27.88 -14.65 7.42
CA ILE A 95 -27.61 -15.34 8.68
C ILE A 95 -26.24 -16.05 8.59
N TRP A 96 -26.00 -16.80 7.52
CA TRP A 96 -24.72 -17.48 7.29
C TRP A 96 -23.55 -16.51 7.28
N LEU A 97 -23.66 -15.39 6.55
CA LEU A 97 -22.59 -14.39 6.47
C LEU A 97 -22.30 -13.77 7.84
N LYS A 98 -23.36 -13.48 8.62
CA LYS A 98 -23.20 -12.97 10.00
C LYS A 98 -22.47 -13.96 10.89
N ASP A 99 -22.88 -15.23 10.89
CA ASP A 99 -22.27 -16.27 11.70
C ASP A 99 -20.83 -16.54 11.28
N PHE A 100 -20.56 -16.55 9.97
CA PHE A 100 -19.21 -16.64 9.44
C PHE A 100 -18.32 -15.49 9.93
N MET A 101 -18.83 -14.26 9.92
CA MET A 101 -18.06 -13.09 10.35
C MET A 101 -17.87 -13.03 11.87
N ILE A 102 -18.83 -13.55 12.66
CA ILE A 102 -18.63 -13.71 14.10
C ILE A 102 -17.49 -14.69 14.38
N LYS A 103 -17.46 -15.81 13.67
CA LYS A 103 -16.47 -16.88 13.91
C LYS A 103 -15.11 -16.59 13.31
N TYR A 104 -15.04 -16.03 12.10
CA TYR A 104 -13.82 -15.90 11.30
C TYR A 104 -13.43 -14.46 10.94
N GLY A 105 -14.24 -13.49 11.32
CA GLY A 105 -14.05 -12.08 10.91
C GLY A 105 -12.77 -11.43 11.43
N GLN A 106 -12.12 -12.00 12.43
CA GLN A 106 -10.84 -11.52 12.98
C GLN A 106 -9.64 -12.37 12.54
N ASN A 107 -9.87 -13.45 11.78
CA ASN A 107 -8.78 -14.30 11.32
C ASN A 107 -7.84 -13.52 10.41
N PHE A 108 -6.55 -13.77 10.55
CA PHE A 108 -5.47 -13.13 9.77
C PHE A 108 -5.30 -11.62 9.99
N ARG A 109 -6.04 -10.99 10.91
CA ARG A 109 -5.86 -9.58 11.27
C ARG A 109 -4.71 -9.40 12.25
N THR A 110 -3.50 -9.77 11.85
CA THR A 110 -2.29 -9.71 12.68
C THR A 110 -1.18 -8.96 11.97
N PHE A 111 -0.26 -8.37 12.73
CA PHE A 111 0.92 -7.72 12.19
C PHE A 111 1.74 -8.68 11.31
N LYS A 112 1.95 -9.91 11.77
CA LYS A 112 2.67 -10.95 11.01
C LYS A 112 2.06 -11.19 9.62
N HIS A 113 0.75 -11.28 9.55
CA HIS A 113 0.04 -11.49 8.28
C HIS A 113 0.14 -10.27 7.36
N GLY A 114 -0.01 -9.06 7.91
CA GLY A 114 0.19 -7.81 7.17
C GLY A 114 1.61 -7.69 6.62
N THR A 115 2.63 -8.06 7.39
CA THR A 115 4.02 -8.08 6.94
C THR A 115 4.23 -9.06 5.78
N LEU A 116 3.63 -10.25 5.85
CA LEU A 116 3.69 -11.23 4.76
C LEU A 116 3.10 -10.66 3.46
N HIS A 117 1.91 -10.04 3.53
CA HIS A 117 1.30 -9.39 2.36
C HIS A 117 2.12 -8.21 1.84
N GLY A 118 2.72 -7.43 2.74
CA GLY A 118 3.64 -6.36 2.36
C GLY A 118 4.85 -6.89 1.58
N LEU A 119 5.47 -7.98 2.04
CA LEU A 119 6.59 -8.62 1.34
C LEU A 119 6.17 -9.15 -0.04
N ILE A 120 5.06 -9.89 -0.10
CA ILE A 120 4.53 -10.43 -1.37
C ILE A 120 4.22 -9.29 -2.34
N GLY A 121 3.53 -8.24 -1.89
CA GLY A 121 3.20 -7.07 -2.72
C GLY A 121 4.43 -6.31 -3.19
N SER A 122 5.45 -6.18 -2.34
CA SER A 122 6.71 -5.54 -2.74
C SER A 122 7.43 -6.33 -3.84
N VAL A 123 7.54 -7.66 -3.70
CA VAL A 123 8.28 -8.51 -4.65
C VAL A 123 7.50 -8.75 -5.93
N LEU A 124 6.19 -8.98 -5.85
CA LEU A 124 5.40 -9.39 -7.02
C LEU A 124 4.70 -8.22 -7.74
N VAL A 125 4.60 -7.05 -7.11
CA VAL A 125 3.92 -5.89 -7.71
C VAL A 125 4.85 -4.68 -7.80
N ALA A 126 5.36 -4.17 -6.66
CA ALA A 126 6.13 -2.93 -6.66
C ALA A 126 7.46 -3.08 -7.41
N LEU A 127 8.22 -4.14 -7.12
CA LEU A 127 9.51 -4.39 -7.76
C LEU A 127 9.41 -4.54 -9.29
N PRO A 128 8.48 -5.31 -9.88
CA PRO A 128 8.32 -5.37 -11.33
C PRO A 128 7.97 -4.02 -11.96
N ILE A 129 7.06 -3.25 -11.36
CA ILE A 129 6.67 -1.93 -11.88
C ILE A 129 7.87 -0.99 -11.90
N ILE A 130 8.59 -0.86 -10.77
CA ILE A 130 9.77 -0.01 -10.66
C ILE A 130 10.85 -0.49 -11.63
N SER A 131 11.08 -1.81 -11.73
CA SER A 131 12.12 -2.38 -12.60
C SER A 131 11.84 -2.12 -14.06
N ILE A 132 10.60 -2.34 -14.53
CA ILE A 132 10.24 -2.11 -15.92
C ILE A 132 10.43 -0.65 -16.28
N ASN A 133 9.92 0.30 -15.48
CA ASN A 133 10.11 1.72 -15.73
C ASN A 133 11.59 2.10 -15.75
N ALA A 134 12.37 1.66 -14.76
CA ALA A 134 13.79 1.95 -14.67
C ALA A 134 14.60 1.41 -15.86
N LEU A 135 14.25 0.22 -16.37
CA LEU A 135 14.91 -0.37 -17.54
C LEU A 135 14.66 0.45 -18.81
N PHE A 136 13.42 0.88 -19.06
CA PHE A 136 13.10 1.76 -20.18
C PHE A 136 13.72 3.16 -20.05
N GLU A 137 13.83 3.68 -18.83
CA GLU A 137 14.53 4.93 -18.52
C GLU A 137 16.06 4.77 -18.50
N ARG A 138 16.59 3.57 -18.78
CA ARG A 138 18.01 3.25 -18.75
C ARG A 138 18.71 3.57 -17.42
N LYS A 139 17.96 3.44 -16.33
CA LYS A 139 18.50 3.56 -14.97
C LYS A 139 19.29 2.31 -14.58
N SER A 140 20.21 2.48 -13.64
CA SER A 140 21.05 1.37 -13.15
C SER A 140 20.27 0.38 -12.28
N PHE A 141 20.75 -0.86 -12.20
CA PHE A 141 20.22 -1.86 -11.27
C PHE A 141 20.27 -1.38 -9.81
N LYS A 142 21.28 -0.56 -9.47
CA LYS A 142 21.37 0.08 -8.16
C LYS A 142 20.19 1.02 -7.87
N TYR A 143 19.69 1.74 -8.89
CA TYR A 143 18.49 2.56 -8.76
C TYR A 143 17.27 1.71 -8.37
N ILE A 144 17.09 0.57 -9.04
CA ILE A 144 15.98 -0.36 -8.75
C ILE A 144 16.05 -0.85 -7.30
N LEU A 145 17.24 -1.26 -6.83
CA LEU A 145 17.41 -1.81 -5.49
C LEU A 145 17.23 -0.79 -4.35
N ILE A 146 17.43 0.49 -4.63
CA ILE A 146 17.27 1.54 -3.60
C ILE A 146 15.81 2.00 -3.50
N ASN A 147 15.05 1.95 -4.59
CA ASN A 147 13.64 2.36 -4.62
C ASN A 147 12.70 1.22 -4.30
#